data_664c507397cd1a3d3e9c6c670beac692
#
_entry.id   664c507397cd1a3d3e9c6c670beac692
#
_cell.length_a   1.000
_cell.length_b   1.000
_cell.length_c   1.000
_cell.angle_alpha   90.00
_cell.angle_beta   90.00
_cell.angle_gamma   90.00
#
_symmetry.space_group_name_H-M   'P 1'
#
loop_
_entity.id
_entity.type
_entity.pdbx_description
1 polymer ?
#
loop_
_entity_poly.entity_id
_entity_poly.type
_entity_poly.pdbx_seq_one_letter_code
_entity_poly.pdbx_strand_id
1 'polypeptide(L)'
;MSFSENILYVIETEQLRGRTEERIRMLAEQLPGIPENADLTVARTEKGKPYFRFLKEHLHVSVTHSGRYWMCLFSPCPVGLDLQIHTEKNHPERIARRFFHPEEVEYLSGREEEAFFSLWTAKESYVKYTGTVQVQLNEGETTEKTILMVETN
;
A
#
# COMPACT_ATOMS: atom_id res chain seq x y z
N MET A 1 -17.89 -0.95 18.54
CA MET A 1 -16.48 -0.75 18.12
C MET A 1 -16.40 0.44 17.18
N SER A 2 -15.54 1.39 17.46
CA SER A 2 -15.46 2.64 16.69
C SER A 2 -14.02 2.93 16.23
N PHE A 3 -13.56 2.16 15.27
CA PHE A 3 -12.37 2.54 14.49
C PHE A 3 -12.83 3.49 13.38
N SER A 4 -12.37 4.72 13.39
CA SER A 4 -12.92 5.81 12.55
C SER A 4 -11.90 6.55 11.70
N GLU A 5 -10.63 6.18 11.79
CA GLU A 5 -9.54 6.89 11.11
C GLU A 5 -8.69 5.96 10.25
N ASN A 6 -8.13 6.51 9.19
CA ASN A 6 -7.07 5.85 8.43
C ASN A 6 -5.75 6.06 9.16
N ILE A 7 -5.03 4.98 9.48
CA ILE A 7 -3.74 5.05 10.17
C ILE A 7 -2.70 4.30 9.32
N LEU A 8 -1.65 5.02 8.93
CA LEU A 8 -0.54 4.50 8.17
C LEU A 8 0.71 4.38 9.04
N TYR A 9 1.26 3.16 9.12
CA TYR A 9 2.57 2.91 9.69
C TYR A 9 3.61 2.81 8.60
N VAL A 10 4.72 3.52 8.76
CA VAL A 10 5.88 3.50 7.87
C VAL A 10 7.08 3.03 8.70
N ILE A 11 7.65 1.90 8.34
CA ILE A 11 8.73 1.27 9.09
C ILE A 11 9.89 0.93 8.16
N GLU A 12 11.10 1.23 8.57
CA GLU A 12 12.30 0.79 7.85
C GLU A 12 12.49 -0.72 8.02
N THR A 13 12.78 -1.41 6.93
CA THR A 13 12.85 -2.89 6.92
C THR A 13 13.90 -3.47 7.87
N GLU A 14 14.98 -2.76 8.15
CA GLU A 14 15.99 -3.17 9.14
C GLU A 14 15.45 -3.26 10.57
N GLN A 15 14.36 -2.55 10.87
CA GLN A 15 13.71 -2.57 12.18
C GLN A 15 12.62 -3.63 12.31
N LEU A 16 12.29 -4.30 11.21
CA LEU A 16 11.22 -5.28 11.19
C LEU A 16 11.64 -6.61 11.81
N ARG A 17 10.72 -7.24 12.54
CA ARG A 17 10.83 -8.57 13.11
C ARG A 17 9.57 -9.36 12.80
N GLY A 18 9.70 -10.69 12.74
CA GLY A 18 8.58 -11.58 12.54
C GLY A 18 8.02 -11.60 11.10
N ARG A 19 6.93 -12.33 10.95
CA ARG A 19 6.20 -12.44 9.67
C ARG A 19 5.23 -11.29 9.49
N THR A 20 4.75 -11.10 8.27
CA THR A 20 3.80 -10.04 7.94
C THR A 20 2.54 -10.08 8.81
N GLU A 21 1.95 -11.25 9.00
CA GLU A 21 0.75 -11.41 9.83
C GLU A 21 0.99 -11.02 11.30
N GLU A 22 2.15 -11.37 11.84
CA GLU A 22 2.55 -10.99 13.20
C GLU A 22 2.75 -9.49 13.33
N ARG A 23 3.36 -8.85 12.33
CA ARG A 23 3.56 -7.40 12.29
C ARG A 23 2.24 -6.65 12.23
N ILE A 24 1.33 -7.09 11.37
CA ILE A 24 -0.01 -6.51 11.26
C ILE A 24 -0.73 -6.60 12.60
N ARG A 25 -0.71 -7.76 13.24
CA ARG A 25 -1.36 -7.96 14.54
C ARG A 25 -0.77 -7.06 15.62
N MET A 26 0.55 -7.00 15.73
CA MET A 26 1.22 -6.15 16.72
C MET A 26 0.88 -4.67 16.56
N LEU A 27 0.81 -4.19 15.32
CA LEU A 27 0.41 -2.82 15.03
C LEU A 27 -1.07 -2.59 15.32
N ALA A 28 -1.94 -3.55 14.99
CA ALA A 28 -3.37 -3.46 15.25
C ALA A 28 -3.70 -3.39 16.76
N GLU A 29 -2.92 -4.06 17.60
CA GLU A 29 -3.07 -3.99 19.07
C GLU A 29 -2.91 -2.55 19.62
N GLN A 30 -2.19 -1.70 18.90
CA GLN A 30 -1.92 -0.30 19.29
C GLN A 30 -2.96 0.69 18.75
N LEU A 31 -3.89 0.25 17.92
CA LEU A 31 -4.88 1.13 17.30
C LEU A 31 -5.90 1.65 18.31
N PRO A 32 -6.23 2.95 18.26
CA PRO A 32 -7.31 3.48 19.09
C PRO A 32 -8.65 2.91 18.65
N GLY A 33 -9.52 2.64 19.60
CA GLY A 33 -10.87 2.12 19.33
C GLY A 33 -10.97 0.60 19.13
N ILE A 34 -9.85 -0.12 19.16
CA ILE A 34 -9.84 -1.58 19.16
C ILE A 34 -9.96 -2.07 20.63
N PRO A 35 -10.92 -2.94 20.97
CA PRO A 35 -11.00 -3.51 22.30
C PRO A 35 -9.77 -4.32 22.67
N GLU A 36 -9.33 -4.23 23.92
CA GLU A 36 -8.12 -4.94 24.40
C GLU A 36 -8.19 -6.46 24.19
N ASN A 37 -9.39 -7.02 24.23
CA ASN A 37 -9.64 -8.45 24.08
C ASN A 37 -10.15 -8.83 22.68
N ALA A 38 -10.02 -7.94 21.69
CA ALA A 38 -10.41 -8.24 20.33
C ALA A 38 -9.56 -9.37 19.74
N ASP A 39 -10.20 -10.27 19.01
CA ASP A 39 -9.48 -11.30 18.27
C ASP A 39 -8.90 -10.70 16.99
N LEU A 40 -7.60 -10.49 16.98
CA LEU A 40 -6.85 -9.92 15.87
C LEU A 40 -6.20 -11.01 14.98
N THR A 41 -6.86 -12.15 14.85
CA THR A 41 -6.39 -13.20 13.94
C THR A 41 -6.44 -12.73 12.49
N VAL A 42 -5.27 -12.70 11.85
CA VAL A 42 -5.11 -12.31 10.45
C VAL A 42 -5.25 -13.55 9.56
N ALA A 43 -6.12 -13.46 8.58
CA ALA A 43 -6.28 -14.45 7.52
C ALA A 43 -5.99 -13.81 6.15
N ARG A 44 -5.96 -14.60 5.09
CA ARG A 44 -5.75 -14.11 3.73
C ARG A 44 -6.87 -14.54 2.80
N THR A 45 -7.26 -13.65 1.89
CA THR A 45 -8.16 -13.98 0.79
C THR A 45 -7.47 -14.93 -0.20
N GLU A 46 -8.22 -15.49 -1.15
CA GLU A 46 -7.65 -16.31 -2.23
C GLU A 46 -6.57 -15.58 -3.05
N LYS A 47 -6.71 -14.25 -3.16
CA LYS A 47 -5.74 -13.39 -3.84
C LYS A 47 -4.57 -12.94 -2.95
N GLY A 48 -4.48 -13.45 -1.72
CA GLY A 48 -3.40 -13.16 -0.78
C GLY A 48 -3.54 -11.87 0.01
N LYS A 49 -4.67 -11.16 -0.08
CA LYS A 49 -4.92 -9.94 0.69
C LYS A 49 -5.17 -10.28 2.17
N PRO A 50 -4.45 -9.66 3.12
CA PRO A 50 -4.69 -9.88 4.54
C PRO A 50 -6.01 -9.24 4.99
N TYR A 51 -6.67 -9.89 5.94
CA TYR A 51 -7.84 -9.35 6.62
C TYR A 51 -7.94 -9.90 8.03
N PHE A 52 -8.65 -9.18 8.90
CA PHE A 52 -8.95 -9.67 10.25
C PHE A 52 -10.20 -10.51 10.22
N ARG A 53 -10.09 -11.77 10.65
CA ARG A 53 -11.18 -12.75 10.53
C ARG A 53 -12.46 -12.29 11.22
N PHE A 54 -12.37 -11.73 12.41
CA PHE A 54 -13.52 -11.31 13.22
C PHE A 54 -13.86 -9.81 13.13
N LEU A 55 -13.01 -9.03 12.43
CA LEU A 55 -13.20 -7.59 12.25
C LEU A 55 -13.32 -7.20 10.78
N LYS A 56 -13.66 -8.15 9.94
CA LYS A 56 -13.64 -8.04 8.48
C LYS A 56 -14.38 -6.82 7.91
N GLU A 57 -15.48 -6.44 8.54
CA GLU A 57 -16.32 -5.32 8.07
C GLU A 57 -15.99 -3.99 8.75
N HIS A 58 -15.13 -3.99 9.77
CA HIS A 58 -14.84 -2.82 10.60
C HIS A 58 -13.39 -2.37 10.56
N LEU A 59 -12.48 -3.26 10.23
CA LEU A 59 -11.06 -2.97 10.15
C LEU A 59 -10.47 -3.62 8.91
N HIS A 60 -10.05 -2.79 7.99
CA HIS A 60 -9.40 -3.20 6.76
C HIS A 60 -7.92 -2.88 6.83
N VAL A 61 -7.10 -3.70 6.18
CA VAL A 61 -5.66 -3.58 6.19
C VAL A 61 -5.10 -3.76 4.79
N SER A 62 -4.10 -2.97 4.46
CA SER A 62 -3.30 -3.16 3.25
C SER A 62 -1.83 -2.95 3.57
N VAL A 63 -0.97 -3.77 2.99
CA VAL A 63 0.47 -3.78 3.24
C VAL A 63 1.22 -3.65 1.93
N THR A 64 2.29 -2.90 1.94
CA THR A 64 3.21 -2.78 0.83
C THR A 64 4.65 -2.62 1.32
N HIS A 65 5.59 -2.96 0.48
CA HIS A 65 7.01 -2.68 0.73
C HIS A 65 7.72 -2.35 -0.57
N SER A 66 8.70 -1.48 -0.48
CA SER A 66 9.61 -1.20 -1.57
C SER A 66 10.92 -0.64 -0.99
N GLY A 67 12.06 -1.11 -1.51
CA GLY A 67 13.35 -0.74 -0.99
C GLY A 67 13.47 -1.00 0.51
N ARG A 68 13.83 0.01 1.26
CA ARG A 68 14.00 -0.07 2.72
C ARG A 68 12.75 0.22 3.55
N TYR A 69 11.60 0.41 2.91
CA TYR A 69 10.37 0.76 3.60
C TYR A 69 9.35 -0.36 3.52
N TRP A 70 8.69 -0.59 4.64
CA TRP A 70 7.50 -1.41 4.78
C TRP A 70 6.37 -0.55 5.34
N MET A 71 5.20 -0.65 4.76
CA MET A 71 4.05 0.15 5.16
C MET A 71 2.83 -0.70 5.42
N CYS A 72 2.06 -0.32 6.41
CA CYS A 72 0.79 -0.93 6.75
C CYS A 72 -0.27 0.15 6.99
N LEU A 73 -1.36 0.06 6.26
CA LEU A 73 -2.50 0.97 6.38
C LEU A 73 -3.68 0.24 7.00
N PHE A 74 -4.21 0.82 8.06
CA PHE A 74 -5.47 0.40 8.67
C PHE A 74 -6.56 1.41 8.35
N SER A 75 -7.75 0.92 8.02
CA SER A 75 -8.89 1.76 7.64
C SER A 75 -10.22 1.16 8.08
N PRO A 76 -11.22 2.00 8.39
CA PRO A 76 -12.60 1.53 8.60
C PRO A 76 -13.29 1.10 7.30
N CYS A 77 -12.73 1.42 6.15
CA CYS A 77 -13.24 1.03 4.83
C CYS A 77 -12.25 0.17 4.06
N PRO A 78 -12.70 -0.58 3.04
CA PRO A 78 -11.78 -1.28 2.14
C PRO A 78 -10.73 -0.35 1.55
N VAL A 79 -9.47 -0.76 1.59
CA VAL A 79 -8.32 0.04 1.13
C VAL A 79 -7.28 -0.81 0.41
N GLY A 80 -6.49 -0.19 -0.44
CA GLY A 80 -5.30 -0.76 -1.02
C GLY A 80 -4.15 0.25 -1.00
N LEU A 81 -2.98 -0.20 -0.60
CA LEU A 81 -1.77 0.59 -0.47
C LEU A 81 -0.69 0.06 -1.41
N ASP A 82 -0.07 0.95 -2.14
CA ASP A 82 1.13 0.61 -2.91
C ASP A 82 2.23 1.65 -2.72
N LEU A 83 3.46 1.17 -2.67
CA LEU A 83 4.68 1.95 -2.55
C LEU A 83 5.63 1.55 -3.66
N GLN A 84 6.11 2.52 -4.42
CA GLN A 84 7.16 2.32 -5.41
C GLN A 84 8.31 3.30 -5.17
N ILE A 85 9.51 2.77 -5.02
CA ILE A 85 10.73 3.58 -4.96
C ILE A 85 11.22 3.79 -6.39
N HIS A 86 11.45 5.05 -6.73
CA HIS A 86 11.99 5.41 -8.02
C HIS A 86 13.48 5.08 -8.08
N THR A 87 13.82 4.03 -8.80
CA THR A 87 15.22 3.64 -9.04
C THR A 87 15.47 3.50 -10.53
N GLU A 88 16.70 3.78 -10.97
CA GLU A 88 17.13 3.58 -12.36
C GLU A 88 17.04 2.10 -12.81
N LYS A 89 17.07 1.17 -11.84
CA LYS A 89 16.98 -0.27 -12.08
C LYS A 89 15.60 -0.74 -12.56
N ASN A 90 14.57 0.07 -12.39
CA ASN A 90 13.19 -0.34 -12.69
C ASN A 90 12.84 -0.35 -14.18
N HIS A 91 13.67 0.20 -15.05
CA HIS A 91 13.47 0.23 -16.51
C HIS A 91 12.02 0.57 -16.92
N PRO A 92 11.54 1.79 -16.63
CA PRO A 92 10.13 2.16 -16.77
C PRO A 92 9.53 1.87 -18.15
N GLU A 93 10.26 2.18 -19.21
CA GLU A 93 9.79 1.97 -20.60
C GLU A 93 9.52 0.49 -20.91
N ARG A 94 10.35 -0.41 -20.40
CA ARG A 94 10.19 -1.85 -20.63
C ARG A 94 8.97 -2.38 -19.90
N ILE A 95 8.75 -1.94 -18.67
CA ILE A 95 7.58 -2.31 -17.88
C ILE A 95 6.31 -1.81 -18.52
N ALA A 96 6.29 -0.54 -18.95
CA ALA A 96 5.13 0.05 -19.61
C ALA A 96 4.77 -0.69 -20.90
N ARG A 97 5.74 -0.98 -21.75
CA ARG A 97 5.50 -1.72 -23.01
C ARG A 97 4.96 -3.12 -22.79
N ARG A 98 5.34 -3.76 -21.68
CA ARG A 98 4.94 -5.14 -21.39
C ARG A 98 3.56 -5.25 -20.72
N PHE A 99 3.23 -4.33 -19.82
CA PHE A 99 2.09 -4.45 -18.92
C PHE A 99 1.01 -3.39 -19.08
N PHE A 100 1.32 -2.26 -19.73
CA PHE A 100 0.41 -1.16 -19.86
C PHE A 100 -0.37 -1.22 -21.18
N HIS A 101 -1.56 -0.63 -21.19
CA HIS A 101 -2.34 -0.47 -22.41
C HIS A 101 -1.58 0.44 -23.41
N PRO A 102 -1.69 0.20 -24.74
CA PRO A 102 -0.99 1.04 -25.74
C PRO A 102 -1.25 2.54 -25.60
N GLU A 103 -2.46 2.95 -25.24
CA GLU A 103 -2.79 4.37 -25.00
C GLU A 103 -2.05 4.94 -23.79
N GLU A 104 -1.81 4.14 -22.75
CA GLU A 104 -1.04 4.54 -21.59
C GLU A 104 0.44 4.67 -21.94
N VAL A 105 0.98 3.79 -22.76
CA VAL A 105 2.36 3.87 -23.26
C VAL A 105 2.53 5.15 -24.10
N GLU A 106 1.57 5.48 -24.93
CA GLU A 106 1.58 6.73 -25.73
C GLU A 106 1.50 7.96 -24.81
N TYR A 107 0.63 7.94 -23.81
CA TYR A 107 0.54 8.99 -22.79
C TYR A 107 1.87 9.25 -22.09
N LEU A 108 2.64 8.21 -21.79
CA LEU A 108 3.94 8.29 -21.10
C LEU A 108 5.06 8.73 -22.03
N SER A 109 4.89 8.64 -23.34
CA SER A 109 5.89 9.00 -24.33
C SER A 109 6.24 10.50 -24.21
N GLY A 110 7.53 10.79 -24.04
CA GLY A 110 8.01 12.16 -23.84
C GLY A 110 7.75 12.78 -22.48
N ARG A 111 7.15 12.03 -21.55
CA ARG A 111 6.98 12.48 -20.17
C ARG A 111 8.12 11.97 -19.28
N GLU A 112 8.32 12.62 -18.15
CA GLU A 112 9.31 12.23 -17.16
C GLU A 112 8.98 10.88 -16.50
N GLU A 113 9.97 10.20 -15.96
CA GLU A 113 9.81 8.92 -15.25
C GLU A 113 8.79 8.99 -14.10
N GLU A 114 8.66 10.14 -13.48
CA GLU A 114 7.66 10.37 -12.42
C GLU A 114 6.23 10.06 -12.89
N ALA A 115 5.89 10.40 -14.13
CA ALA A 115 4.57 10.09 -14.71
C ALA A 115 4.36 8.57 -14.84
N PHE A 116 5.39 7.82 -15.20
CA PHE A 116 5.35 6.37 -15.24
C PHE A 116 5.09 5.78 -13.86
N PHE A 117 5.85 6.19 -12.85
CA PHE A 117 5.70 5.70 -11.49
C PHE A 117 4.33 6.04 -10.89
N SER A 118 3.82 7.23 -11.18
CA SER A 118 2.46 7.63 -10.78
C SER A 118 1.41 6.70 -11.36
N LEU A 119 1.48 6.40 -12.64
CA LEU A 119 0.54 5.51 -13.30
C LEU A 119 0.70 4.05 -12.83
N TRP A 120 1.92 3.58 -12.70
CA TRP A 120 2.20 2.23 -12.20
C TRP A 120 1.67 2.03 -10.78
N THR A 121 1.97 2.96 -9.88
CA THR A 121 1.49 2.93 -8.50
C THR A 121 -0.05 2.97 -8.44
N ALA A 122 -0.68 3.75 -9.32
CA ALA A 122 -2.14 3.78 -9.44
C ALA A 122 -2.71 2.41 -9.81
N LYS A 123 -2.11 1.75 -10.80
CA LYS A 123 -2.56 0.43 -11.25
C LYS A 123 -2.38 -0.63 -10.17
N GLU A 124 -1.22 -0.66 -9.52
CA GLU A 124 -0.92 -1.62 -8.46
C GLU A 124 -1.84 -1.45 -7.24
N SER A 125 -2.07 -0.21 -6.83
CA SER A 125 -2.97 0.06 -5.72
C SER A 125 -4.41 -0.27 -6.06
N TYR A 126 -4.87 -0.05 -7.29
CA TYR A 126 -6.19 -0.46 -7.75
C TYR A 126 -6.37 -1.98 -7.73
N VAL A 127 -5.35 -2.72 -8.16
CA VAL A 127 -5.36 -4.19 -8.10
C VAL A 127 -5.42 -4.68 -6.65
N LYS A 128 -4.67 -4.06 -5.75
CA LYS A 128 -4.70 -4.40 -4.32
C LYS A 128 -6.02 -4.03 -3.65
N TYR A 129 -6.65 -3.02 -4.21
CA TYR A 129 -7.99 -2.63 -3.79
C TYR A 129 -8.95 -3.80 -4.14
N THR A 130 -9.06 -4.30 -5.25
CA THR A 130 -9.94 -3.29 -5.52
C THR A 130 -10.19 -2.53 -4.22
N GLY A 131 -9.30 -1.59 -3.83
CA GLY A 131 -9.22 -0.76 -2.66
C GLY A 131 -7.93 0.05 -2.68
N THR A 132 -7.85 1.38 -2.88
CA THR A 132 -6.68 2.04 -3.43
C THR A 132 -6.07 3.16 -2.59
N VAL A 133 -4.79 3.06 -2.22
CA VAL A 133 -3.94 4.18 -1.77
C VAL A 133 -2.60 4.13 -2.49
N GLN A 134 -2.13 5.26 -2.99
CA GLN A 134 -0.81 5.38 -3.60
C GLN A 134 0.18 6.13 -2.71
N VAL A 135 1.40 5.62 -2.61
CA VAL A 135 2.52 6.32 -2.00
C VAL A 135 3.72 6.24 -2.95
N GLN A 136 4.24 7.38 -3.33
CA GLN A 136 5.48 7.47 -4.08
C GLN A 136 6.58 8.03 -3.17
N LEU A 137 7.73 7.37 -3.16
CA LEU A 137 8.94 7.85 -2.49
C LEU A 137 10.04 7.98 -3.54
N ASN A 138 10.58 9.18 -3.68
CA ASN A 138 11.75 9.42 -4.48
C ASN A 138 13.01 9.18 -3.64
N GLU A 139 13.86 8.25 -4.05
CA GLU A 139 15.23 8.15 -3.54
C GLU A 139 16.09 9.23 -4.21
N GLY A 140 16.20 10.37 -3.55
CA GLY A 140 17.01 11.50 -3.97
C GLY A 140 17.03 12.55 -2.87
N GLU A 141 17.81 13.61 -3.02
CA GLU A 141 18.01 14.65 -2.00
C GLU A 141 16.75 15.45 -1.63
N THR A 142 15.63 15.20 -2.31
CA THR A 142 14.33 15.78 -1.96
C THR A 142 13.34 14.68 -1.63
N THR A 143 13.04 14.55 -0.36
CA THR A 143 11.98 13.69 0.15
C THR A 143 10.60 14.28 -0.14
N GLU A 144 10.16 14.30 -1.36
CA GLU A 144 8.75 14.53 -1.66
C GLU A 144 8.01 13.20 -1.55
N LYS A 145 7.26 13.06 -0.47
CA LYS A 145 6.32 11.96 -0.27
C LYS A 145 4.99 12.35 -0.92
N THR A 146 4.66 11.77 -2.04
CA THR A 146 3.31 11.90 -2.58
C THR A 146 2.46 10.77 -2.02
N ILE A 147 1.66 11.07 -1.03
CA ILE A 147 0.65 10.16 -0.51
C ILE A 147 -0.66 10.51 -1.21
N LEU A 148 -1.05 9.71 -2.19
CA LEU A 148 -2.37 9.81 -2.80
C LEU A 148 -3.30 8.81 -2.13
N MET A 149 -4.13 9.31 -1.23
CA MET A 149 -5.25 8.55 -0.67
C MET A 149 -6.44 8.70 -1.60
N VAL A 150 -6.86 7.61 -2.21
CA VAL A 150 -8.14 7.55 -2.91
C VAL A 150 -9.11 6.79 -2.02
N GLU A 151 -9.97 7.54 -1.34
CA GLU A 151 -11.12 6.97 -0.66
C GLU A 151 -12.19 6.68 -1.71
N THR A 152 -12.63 5.44 -1.78
CA THR A 152 -13.85 5.12 -2.49
C THR A 152 -14.96 4.87 -1.46
N ASN A 153 -15.96 5.67 -1.61
CA ASN A 153 -17.22 5.47 -0.91
C ASN A 153 -17.91 4.18 -1.35
#